data_a913f3a34ba044d4e29c6145b40dbb33
#
_entry.id   a913f3a34ba044d4e29c6145b40dbb33
#
_cell.length_a   1.000
_cell.length_b   1.000
_cell.length_c   1.000
_cell.angle_alpha   90.00
_cell.angle_beta   90.00
_cell.angle_gamma   90.00
#
_symmetry.space_group_name_H-M   'P 1'
#
loop_
_entity.id
_entity.type
_entity.pdbx_description
1 polymer ?
#
loop_
_entity_poly.entity_id
_entity_poly.type
_entity_poly.pdbx_seq_one_letter_code
_entity_poly.pdbx_strand_id
1 'polypeptide(L)'
;MDQKIENQLNLAINIPENERARTQDLDTGYNMTENEWELIVKYNGNIETAAMNIADSLKILLGGYALVKIKQERIDELAALREVIYIEKPKKLYFELEYSGSVSCLDFQYTDSALDGSGVITAIIDSSVDYRHPDFMTEDGKTRIIELYDENTGRVYSEDDINAAIDGDTLRVPVEDVSGHGTHVAGIAAGNGMASNGRYRGVAYKSQLLIVKLGNDLYFSSARLMEALDYVIRKAASLSMPVAINMSFGNNYGAHDGTSLLETYINAVADIWQCVIVAGSGNEAARKIHVMQDFAKASASIISTELVIGRYEPSIDIQIWKNYADICRITLTAPDGRKYGPVQGDDVITVFRAGSTEIYVYFGQPSPYSVNQEIFIQMIGNDFISSGSWRIEAEALDVRDGIYHMWLPAGNFVSRDTGFTQSSPDVTLTIPSTSYNVITVGAYNGRTGSYADFSGRGYTRVIRTVKPDIVAPGVNIMSPAPGGGYSAQSGTSMAAPFVTGTAALLMQWGIVKGRDPYMYGAKIKAQLIRGAVPLKSIPVPSERAGWGALCVRKSIPD
;
A
#
# COMPACT_ATOMS: atom_id res chain seq x y z
N MET A 1 2.16 -19.56 -21.85
CA MET A 1 1.59 -19.20 -20.54
C MET A 1 0.21 -18.60 -20.80
N ASP A 2 -0.75 -18.76 -19.87
CA ASP A 2 -2.10 -18.22 -20.05
C ASP A 2 -2.09 -16.71 -19.79
N GLN A 3 -2.68 -15.92 -20.70
CA GLN A 3 -2.71 -14.45 -20.60
C GLN A 3 -3.71 -13.92 -19.54
N LYS A 4 -4.60 -14.80 -19.03
CA LYS A 4 -5.45 -14.46 -17.88
C LYS A 4 -4.72 -14.59 -16.55
N ILE A 5 -3.54 -15.18 -16.53
CA ILE A 5 -2.71 -15.36 -15.34
C ILE A 5 -1.64 -14.27 -15.31
N GLU A 6 -1.53 -13.61 -14.18
CA GLU A 6 -0.55 -12.55 -13.95
C GLU A 6 0.89 -13.02 -14.20
N ASN A 7 1.74 -12.10 -14.70
CA ASN A 7 3.13 -12.38 -15.04
C ASN A 7 3.95 -12.97 -13.90
N GLN A 8 3.85 -12.40 -12.69
CA GLN A 8 4.57 -12.90 -11.52
C GLN A 8 4.04 -14.25 -11.03
N LEU A 9 2.72 -14.52 -11.17
CA LEU A 9 2.18 -15.85 -10.91
C LEU A 9 2.66 -16.85 -11.96
N ASN A 10 2.63 -16.49 -13.26
CA ASN A 10 3.21 -17.31 -14.33
C ASN A 10 4.69 -17.64 -14.05
N LEU A 11 5.48 -16.68 -13.62
CA LEU A 11 6.87 -16.93 -13.21
C LEU A 11 6.93 -17.88 -12.00
N ALA A 12 6.15 -17.59 -10.94
CA ALA A 12 6.17 -18.33 -9.68
C ALA A 12 5.83 -19.82 -9.82
N ILE A 13 4.86 -20.16 -10.68
CA ILE A 13 4.49 -21.59 -10.92
C ILE A 13 5.49 -22.33 -11.79
N ASN A 14 6.35 -21.64 -12.54
CA ASN A 14 7.31 -22.24 -13.46
C ASN A 14 8.75 -22.30 -12.94
N ILE A 15 9.07 -21.66 -11.82
CA ILE A 15 10.38 -21.81 -11.17
C ILE A 15 10.33 -22.93 -10.11
N PRO A 16 11.49 -23.57 -9.80
CA PRO A 16 11.55 -24.60 -8.76
C PRO A 16 11.05 -24.07 -7.41
N GLU A 17 10.31 -24.89 -6.68
CA GLU A 17 9.71 -24.53 -5.39
C GLU A 17 10.75 -24.08 -4.35
N ASN A 18 11.88 -24.78 -4.28
CA ASN A 18 12.99 -24.44 -3.39
C ASN A 18 13.63 -23.07 -3.72
N GLU A 19 13.59 -22.66 -4.97
CA GLU A 19 14.08 -21.34 -5.40
C GLU A 19 13.01 -20.27 -5.10
N ARG A 20 11.74 -20.56 -5.41
CA ARG A 20 10.61 -19.66 -5.11
C ARG A 20 10.53 -19.31 -3.62
N ALA A 21 10.70 -20.28 -2.73
CA ALA A 21 10.69 -20.09 -1.28
C ALA A 21 11.81 -19.15 -0.76
N ARG A 22 12.81 -18.87 -1.57
CA ARG A 22 13.94 -17.98 -1.25
C ARG A 22 13.78 -16.57 -1.79
N THR A 23 12.70 -16.32 -2.53
CA THR A 23 12.37 -14.99 -3.07
C THR A 23 11.67 -14.13 -2.02
N GLN A 24 11.64 -12.83 -2.26
CA GLN A 24 11.00 -11.90 -1.33
C GLN A 24 9.47 -11.94 -1.43
N ASP A 25 8.90 -12.18 -2.61
CA ASP A 25 7.46 -12.09 -2.84
C ASP A 25 6.85 -13.21 -3.71
N LEU A 26 7.61 -13.93 -4.54
CA LEU A 26 7.03 -14.90 -5.47
C LEU A 26 6.31 -16.08 -4.80
N ASP A 27 6.60 -16.36 -3.53
CA ASP A 27 5.92 -17.37 -2.72
C ASP A 27 4.66 -16.85 -2.01
N THR A 28 4.38 -15.55 -2.08
CA THR A 28 3.24 -14.95 -1.38
C THR A 28 1.92 -15.52 -1.90
N GLY A 29 1.10 -16.04 -0.98
CA GLY A 29 -0.14 -16.75 -1.28
C GLY A 29 0.01 -18.25 -1.48
N TYR A 30 1.23 -18.80 -1.46
CA TYR A 30 1.47 -20.24 -1.62
C TYR A 30 1.63 -20.96 -0.28
N ASN A 31 0.90 -22.03 -0.10
CA ASN A 31 1.04 -22.98 0.99
C ASN A 31 1.77 -24.24 0.51
N MET A 32 3.05 -24.35 0.88
CA MET A 32 3.92 -25.46 0.48
C MET A 32 3.41 -26.82 0.99
N THR A 33 2.86 -26.88 2.19
CA THR A 33 2.37 -28.14 2.80
C THR A 33 1.20 -28.73 2.03
N GLU A 34 0.31 -27.86 1.58
CA GLU A 34 -0.91 -28.27 0.86
C GLU A 34 -0.75 -28.21 -0.66
N ASN A 35 0.36 -27.70 -1.20
CA ASN A 35 0.56 -27.40 -2.62
C ASN A 35 -0.60 -26.53 -3.18
N GLU A 36 -0.97 -25.50 -2.41
CA GLU A 36 -2.16 -24.69 -2.64
C GLU A 36 -1.81 -23.22 -2.74
N TRP A 37 -2.44 -22.53 -3.67
CA TRP A 37 -2.37 -21.08 -3.82
C TRP A 37 -3.64 -20.42 -3.30
N GLU A 38 -3.50 -19.32 -2.58
CA GLU A 38 -4.55 -18.31 -2.38
C GLU A 38 -4.37 -17.24 -3.45
N LEU A 39 -5.35 -17.12 -4.35
CA LEU A 39 -5.28 -16.24 -5.52
C LEU A 39 -6.37 -15.18 -5.48
N ILE A 40 -6.08 -14.01 -6.03
CA ILE A 40 -7.05 -12.94 -6.27
C ILE A 40 -7.60 -13.13 -7.68
N VAL A 41 -8.93 -13.24 -7.80
CA VAL A 41 -9.61 -13.47 -9.07
C VAL A 41 -10.57 -12.33 -9.35
N LYS A 42 -10.40 -11.66 -10.47
CA LYS A 42 -11.42 -10.79 -11.07
C LYS A 42 -12.32 -11.62 -11.94
N TYR A 43 -13.64 -11.50 -11.75
CA TYR A 43 -14.59 -12.32 -12.48
C TYR A 43 -15.84 -11.53 -12.91
N ASN A 44 -16.63 -12.15 -13.81
CA ASN A 44 -17.94 -11.70 -14.21
C ASN A 44 -18.90 -12.91 -14.26
N GLY A 45 -20.17 -12.71 -13.88
CA GLY A 45 -21.15 -13.80 -13.83
C GLY A 45 -21.14 -14.57 -12.50
N ASN A 46 -21.44 -15.87 -12.54
CA ASN A 46 -21.56 -16.70 -11.34
C ASN A 46 -20.32 -17.59 -11.14
N ILE A 47 -19.30 -17.03 -10.48
CA ILE A 47 -18.05 -17.74 -10.20
C ILE A 47 -18.26 -18.87 -9.16
N GLU A 48 -19.21 -18.75 -8.22
CA GLU A 48 -19.46 -19.78 -7.21
C GLU A 48 -19.82 -21.11 -7.85
N THR A 49 -20.74 -21.09 -8.82
CA THR A 49 -21.12 -22.30 -9.55
C THR A 49 -20.01 -22.80 -10.47
N ALA A 50 -19.31 -21.87 -11.15
CA ALA A 50 -18.29 -22.25 -12.12
C ALA A 50 -17.03 -22.86 -11.46
N ALA A 51 -16.61 -22.36 -10.31
CA ALA A 51 -15.43 -22.82 -9.60
C ALA A 51 -15.69 -23.92 -8.56
N MET A 52 -16.96 -24.33 -8.33
CA MET A 52 -17.38 -25.25 -7.26
C MET A 52 -16.59 -26.57 -7.20
N ASN A 53 -16.21 -27.11 -8.35
CA ASN A 53 -15.48 -28.39 -8.45
C ASN A 53 -13.98 -28.20 -8.72
N ILE A 54 -13.49 -26.95 -8.77
CA ILE A 54 -12.12 -26.61 -9.13
C ILE A 54 -11.38 -26.06 -7.91
N ALA A 55 -12.00 -25.15 -7.17
CA ALA A 55 -11.43 -24.49 -6.02
C ALA A 55 -11.60 -25.31 -4.72
N ASP A 56 -10.58 -25.30 -3.86
CA ASP A 56 -10.66 -25.88 -2.51
C ASP A 56 -11.46 -24.98 -1.57
N SER A 57 -11.36 -23.66 -1.75
CA SER A 57 -12.27 -22.69 -1.13
C SER A 57 -12.44 -21.45 -2.00
N LEU A 58 -13.56 -20.76 -1.81
CA LEU A 58 -13.93 -19.56 -2.55
C LEU A 58 -14.57 -18.55 -1.59
N LYS A 59 -14.02 -17.35 -1.54
CA LYS A 59 -14.57 -16.21 -0.79
C LYS A 59 -14.92 -15.09 -1.73
N ILE A 60 -16.20 -14.78 -1.84
CA ILE A 60 -16.72 -13.70 -2.70
C ILE A 60 -16.51 -12.35 -1.99
N LEU A 61 -15.86 -11.44 -2.70
CA LEU A 61 -15.67 -10.04 -2.30
C LEU A 61 -16.59 -9.11 -3.12
N LEU A 62 -16.74 -7.89 -2.64
CA LEU A 62 -17.45 -6.82 -3.35
C LEU A 62 -16.81 -6.55 -4.73
N GLY A 63 -17.55 -5.93 -5.64
CA GLY A 63 -17.04 -5.43 -6.91
C GLY A 63 -16.68 -6.49 -7.97
N GLY A 64 -17.09 -7.77 -7.81
CA GLY A 64 -16.79 -8.85 -8.77
C GLY A 64 -15.35 -9.36 -8.62
N TYR A 65 -14.89 -9.49 -7.38
CA TYR A 65 -13.62 -10.11 -7.01
C TYR A 65 -13.88 -11.30 -6.08
N ALA A 66 -12.95 -12.25 -6.09
CA ALA A 66 -12.96 -13.39 -5.19
C ALA A 66 -11.55 -13.75 -4.76
N LEU A 67 -11.41 -14.29 -3.55
CA LEU A 67 -10.23 -15.02 -3.12
C LEU A 67 -10.49 -16.50 -3.31
N VAL A 68 -9.57 -17.17 -3.98
CA VAL A 68 -9.70 -18.58 -4.38
C VAL A 68 -8.51 -19.34 -3.86
N LYS A 69 -8.76 -20.39 -3.05
CA LYS A 69 -7.73 -21.37 -2.72
C LYS A 69 -7.83 -22.54 -3.67
N ILE A 70 -6.70 -22.91 -4.28
CA ILE A 70 -6.66 -23.87 -5.36
C ILE A 70 -5.30 -24.58 -5.42
N LYS A 71 -5.30 -25.87 -5.75
CA LYS A 71 -4.08 -26.63 -6.03
C LYS A 71 -3.34 -26.07 -7.24
N GLN A 72 -2.01 -26.01 -7.17
CA GLN A 72 -1.19 -25.42 -8.24
C GLN A 72 -1.50 -26.03 -9.62
N GLU A 73 -1.69 -27.36 -9.73
CA GLU A 73 -1.97 -28.05 -10.98
C GLU A 73 -3.34 -27.74 -11.60
N ARG A 74 -4.24 -27.06 -10.85
CA ARG A 74 -5.60 -26.72 -11.30
C ARG A 74 -5.77 -25.23 -11.65
N ILE A 75 -4.71 -24.44 -11.56
CA ILE A 75 -4.78 -23.01 -11.89
C ILE A 75 -5.19 -22.79 -13.34
N ASP A 76 -4.69 -23.62 -14.27
CA ASP A 76 -5.07 -23.54 -15.68
C ASP A 76 -6.57 -23.86 -15.90
N GLU A 77 -7.16 -24.78 -15.11
CA GLU A 77 -8.59 -25.05 -15.14
C GLU A 77 -9.41 -23.82 -14.71
N LEU A 78 -8.94 -23.13 -13.65
CA LEU A 78 -9.56 -21.88 -13.20
C LEU A 78 -9.46 -20.79 -14.27
N ALA A 79 -8.30 -20.63 -14.89
CA ALA A 79 -8.08 -19.65 -15.97
C ALA A 79 -8.95 -19.93 -17.21
N ALA A 80 -9.23 -21.21 -17.49
CA ALA A 80 -10.08 -21.61 -18.61
C ALA A 80 -11.57 -21.28 -18.42
N LEU A 81 -12.02 -20.96 -17.19
CA LEU A 81 -13.41 -20.56 -16.96
C LEU A 81 -13.72 -19.24 -17.69
N ARG A 82 -14.88 -19.17 -18.35
CA ARG A 82 -15.32 -17.97 -19.06
C ARG A 82 -15.66 -16.81 -18.11
N GLU A 83 -16.05 -17.14 -16.89
CA GLU A 83 -16.38 -16.21 -15.81
C GLU A 83 -15.12 -15.50 -15.30
N VAL A 84 -13.96 -16.13 -15.38
CA VAL A 84 -12.67 -15.56 -14.94
C VAL A 84 -12.15 -14.57 -15.98
N ILE A 85 -11.88 -13.36 -15.52
CA ILE A 85 -11.30 -12.27 -16.33
C ILE A 85 -9.79 -12.25 -16.16
N TYR A 86 -9.30 -12.27 -14.89
CA TYR A 86 -7.88 -12.21 -14.59
C TYR A 86 -7.59 -12.83 -13.22
N ILE A 87 -6.40 -13.40 -13.08
CA ILE A 87 -5.93 -14.07 -11.86
C ILE A 87 -4.58 -13.46 -11.47
N GLU A 88 -4.45 -13.05 -10.23
CA GLU A 88 -3.23 -12.47 -9.66
C GLU A 88 -2.86 -13.18 -8.36
N LYS A 89 -1.56 -13.42 -8.14
CA LYS A 89 -1.10 -13.82 -6.80
C LYS A 89 -1.09 -12.62 -5.85
N PRO A 90 -1.33 -12.82 -4.55
CA PRO A 90 -1.16 -11.74 -3.58
C PRO A 90 0.27 -11.19 -3.57
N LYS A 91 0.41 -9.94 -3.14
CA LYS A 91 1.69 -9.26 -2.91
C LYS A 91 1.86 -8.95 -1.44
N LYS A 92 3.09 -8.96 -0.93
CA LYS A 92 3.40 -8.49 0.42
C LYS A 92 3.22 -6.98 0.51
N LEU A 93 2.56 -6.52 1.56
CA LEU A 93 2.41 -5.12 1.93
C LEU A 93 3.08 -4.90 3.29
N TYR A 94 3.70 -3.75 3.48
CA TYR A 94 4.54 -3.44 4.63
C TYR A 94 4.08 -2.17 5.33
N PHE A 95 4.13 -2.17 6.67
CA PHE A 95 3.89 -0.96 7.46
C PHE A 95 5.03 0.04 7.26
N GLU A 96 4.69 1.30 7.04
CA GLU A 96 5.64 2.36 6.68
C GLU A 96 6.12 3.12 7.92
N LEU A 97 7.17 2.64 8.59
CA LEU A 97 7.77 3.24 9.77
C LEU A 97 9.11 3.92 9.46
N GLU A 98 9.26 5.17 9.91
CA GLU A 98 10.53 5.87 10.03
C GLU A 98 10.77 6.27 11.49
N TYR A 99 11.86 5.79 12.10
CA TYR A 99 12.22 6.14 13.46
C TYR A 99 13.05 7.41 13.48
N SER A 100 12.54 8.50 14.07
CA SER A 100 13.32 9.71 14.33
C SER A 100 12.99 10.28 15.71
N GLY A 101 14.01 10.46 16.54
CA GLY A 101 13.83 11.05 17.87
C GLY A 101 13.77 12.57 17.83
N SER A 102 12.68 13.15 18.22
CA SER A 102 12.45 14.38 18.98
C SER A 102 11.01 14.91 18.83
N VAL A 103 10.54 15.60 19.85
CA VAL A 103 9.14 16.01 20.09
C VAL A 103 8.74 17.19 19.21
N SER A 104 7.62 17.06 18.45
CA SER A 104 6.91 18.20 17.89
C SER A 104 5.46 18.23 18.32
N CYS A 105 5.00 19.37 18.82
CA CYS A 105 3.59 19.67 19.07
C CYS A 105 3.00 20.35 17.85
N LEU A 106 1.87 19.84 17.35
CA LEU A 106 1.03 20.53 16.39
C LEU A 106 -0.10 21.20 17.15
N ASP A 107 -0.06 22.53 17.20
CA ASP A 107 -1.22 23.33 17.61
C ASP A 107 -2.26 23.30 16.48
N PHE A 108 -3.14 22.30 16.50
CA PHE A 108 -4.40 22.41 15.79
C PHE A 108 -5.31 23.34 16.60
N GLN A 109 -5.29 24.62 16.30
CA GLN A 109 -6.34 25.53 16.77
C GLN A 109 -7.63 25.14 16.05
N TYR A 110 -8.39 24.28 16.68
CA TYR A 110 -9.77 23.99 16.28
C TYR A 110 -10.59 25.25 16.48
N THR A 111 -10.93 25.90 15.40
CA THR A 111 -11.83 27.03 15.45
C THR A 111 -13.26 26.54 15.30
N ASP A 112 -14.09 26.89 16.25
CA ASP A 112 -15.54 27.15 16.27
C ASP A 112 -16.53 26.27 15.50
N SER A 113 -16.10 25.21 14.86
CA SER A 113 -17.07 24.23 14.33
C SER A 113 -17.27 23.15 15.40
N ALA A 114 -18.51 22.95 15.82
CA ALA A 114 -18.90 21.83 16.69
C ALA A 114 -18.76 20.46 15.97
N LEU A 115 -17.63 20.26 15.29
CA LEU A 115 -17.26 19.04 14.56
C LEU A 115 -16.20 18.31 15.36
N ASP A 116 -16.49 17.06 15.68
CA ASP A 116 -15.67 16.18 16.51
C ASP A 116 -15.60 14.73 16.00
N GLY A 117 -16.26 14.46 14.86
CA GLY A 117 -16.37 13.14 14.23
C GLY A 117 -17.55 12.30 14.68
N SER A 118 -18.40 12.79 15.60
CA SER A 118 -19.58 12.05 16.06
C SER A 118 -20.48 11.62 14.90
N GLY A 119 -20.94 10.36 14.94
CA GLY A 119 -21.82 9.78 13.91
C GLY A 119 -21.08 9.27 12.66
N VAL A 120 -19.73 9.27 12.67
CA VAL A 120 -18.88 8.74 11.61
C VAL A 120 -18.00 7.62 12.17
N ILE A 121 -17.77 6.59 11.38
CA ILE A 121 -16.79 5.55 11.68
C ILE A 121 -15.42 5.99 11.17
N THR A 122 -14.40 5.98 12.03
CA THR A 122 -12.99 6.01 11.61
C THR A 122 -12.47 4.58 11.65
N ALA A 123 -12.23 4.01 10.48
CA ALA A 123 -11.73 2.65 10.36
C ALA A 123 -10.20 2.67 10.21
N ILE A 124 -9.52 1.89 11.03
CA ILE A 124 -8.06 1.72 11.03
C ILE A 124 -7.76 0.28 10.60
N ILE A 125 -7.20 0.14 9.42
CA ILE A 125 -6.69 -1.13 8.89
C ILE A 125 -5.18 -1.09 9.08
N ASP A 126 -4.66 -1.83 10.10
CA ASP A 126 -3.26 -1.69 10.52
C ASP A 126 -2.78 -2.90 11.35
N SER A 127 -1.65 -2.78 12.07
CA SER A 127 -1.09 -3.82 12.94
C SER A 127 -1.97 -4.21 14.13
N SER A 128 -2.85 -3.40 14.56
CA SER A 128 -3.89 -3.46 15.60
C SER A 128 -4.00 -2.11 16.32
N VAL A 129 -4.65 -2.10 17.50
CA VAL A 129 -4.70 -0.94 18.42
C VAL A 129 -4.63 -1.48 19.85
N ASP A 130 -3.88 -0.84 20.74
CA ASP A 130 -4.01 -1.05 22.18
C ASP A 130 -5.36 -0.49 22.66
N TYR A 131 -6.38 -1.35 22.62
CA TYR A 131 -7.76 -0.98 22.96
C TYR A 131 -7.92 -0.57 24.43
N ARG A 132 -6.92 -0.84 25.29
CA ARG A 132 -6.89 -0.41 26.69
C ARG A 132 -6.35 1.01 26.89
N HIS A 133 -5.83 1.64 25.81
CA HIS A 133 -5.33 3.00 25.94
C HIS A 133 -6.49 3.96 26.21
N PRO A 134 -6.41 4.84 27.25
CA PRO A 134 -7.51 5.74 27.62
C PRO A 134 -8.02 6.64 26.50
N ASP A 135 -7.18 6.96 25.52
CA ASP A 135 -7.57 7.81 24.38
C ASP A 135 -8.60 7.15 23.45
N PHE A 136 -8.82 5.85 23.58
CA PHE A 136 -9.85 5.11 22.82
C PHE A 136 -11.08 4.75 23.66
N MET A 137 -11.18 5.32 24.85
CA MET A 137 -12.32 5.15 25.77
C MET A 137 -13.17 6.41 25.85
N THR A 138 -14.36 6.27 26.35
CA THR A 138 -15.24 7.36 26.78
C THR A 138 -14.89 7.79 28.22
N GLU A 139 -15.46 8.92 28.68
CA GLU A 139 -15.20 9.44 30.04
C GLU A 139 -15.62 8.47 31.17
N ASP A 140 -16.61 7.59 30.89
CA ASP A 140 -17.07 6.54 31.79
C ASP A 140 -16.27 5.23 31.67
N GLY A 141 -15.15 5.24 30.95
CA GLY A 141 -14.22 4.12 30.83
C GLY A 141 -14.65 3.01 29.87
N LYS A 142 -15.67 3.22 29.06
CA LYS A 142 -16.10 2.27 28.03
C LYS A 142 -15.34 2.51 26.73
N THR A 143 -15.18 1.45 25.92
CA THR A 143 -14.52 1.57 24.62
C THR A 143 -15.31 2.41 23.62
N ARG A 144 -14.63 3.11 22.71
CA ARG A 144 -15.21 3.71 21.50
C ARG A 144 -15.01 2.82 20.26
N ILE A 145 -14.39 1.65 20.44
CA ILE A 145 -14.18 0.68 19.37
C ILE A 145 -15.44 -0.17 19.27
N ILE A 146 -16.17 -0.02 18.17
CA ILE A 146 -17.42 -0.76 17.93
C ILE A 146 -17.17 -2.23 17.62
N GLU A 147 -16.08 -2.53 16.92
CA GLU A 147 -15.57 -3.88 16.67
C GLU A 147 -14.06 -3.85 16.42
N LEU A 148 -13.40 -4.94 16.81
CA LEU A 148 -12.04 -5.27 16.44
C LEU A 148 -12.06 -6.60 15.70
N TYR A 149 -11.70 -6.58 14.40
CA TYR A 149 -11.55 -7.78 13.59
C TYR A 149 -10.08 -8.18 13.54
N ASP A 150 -9.76 -9.33 14.12
CA ASP A 150 -8.45 -9.97 13.97
C ASP A 150 -8.49 -10.88 12.75
N GLU A 151 -7.93 -10.41 11.66
CA GLU A 151 -7.93 -11.09 10.39
C GLU A 151 -7.11 -12.39 10.43
N ASN A 152 -6.02 -12.44 11.23
CA ASN A 152 -5.19 -13.64 11.36
C ASN A 152 -5.95 -14.85 11.91
N THR A 153 -6.89 -14.60 12.81
CA THR A 153 -7.71 -15.64 13.46
C THR A 153 -9.12 -15.74 12.87
N GLY A 154 -9.51 -14.77 12.04
CA GLY A 154 -10.87 -14.61 11.53
C GLY A 154 -11.89 -14.21 12.59
N ARG A 155 -11.44 -13.77 13.78
CA ARG A 155 -12.32 -13.43 14.91
C ARG A 155 -12.70 -11.96 14.90
N VAL A 156 -13.97 -11.72 15.20
CA VAL A 156 -14.51 -10.39 15.46
C VAL A 156 -14.84 -10.27 16.95
N TYR A 157 -14.33 -9.23 17.57
CA TYR A 157 -14.60 -8.88 18.97
C TYR A 157 -15.51 -7.65 18.99
N SER A 158 -16.66 -7.82 19.62
CA SER A 158 -17.66 -6.76 19.77
C SER A 158 -17.25 -5.72 20.82
N GLU A 159 -17.98 -4.61 20.87
CA GLU A 159 -17.86 -3.59 21.90
C GLU A 159 -17.99 -4.21 23.31
N ASP A 160 -18.92 -5.15 23.50
CA ASP A 160 -19.11 -5.85 24.78
C ASP A 160 -17.91 -6.72 25.15
N ASP A 161 -17.32 -7.44 24.18
CA ASP A 161 -16.10 -8.24 24.41
C ASP A 161 -14.93 -7.34 24.83
N ILE A 162 -14.76 -6.20 24.16
CA ILE A 162 -13.69 -5.24 24.47
C ILE A 162 -13.91 -4.63 25.85
N ASN A 163 -15.13 -4.23 26.20
CA ASN A 163 -15.45 -3.70 27.51
C ASN A 163 -15.19 -4.75 28.62
N ALA A 164 -15.57 -6.00 28.40
CA ALA A 164 -15.27 -7.08 29.36
C ALA A 164 -13.76 -7.28 29.55
N ALA A 165 -12.97 -7.15 28.46
CA ALA A 165 -11.51 -7.24 28.53
C ALA A 165 -10.87 -6.04 29.25
N ILE A 166 -11.46 -4.85 29.14
CA ILE A 166 -11.05 -3.64 29.88
C ILE A 166 -11.39 -3.81 31.37
N ASP A 167 -12.56 -4.36 31.68
CA ASP A 167 -13.03 -4.60 33.07
C ASP A 167 -12.30 -5.78 33.76
N GLY A 168 -11.32 -6.44 33.08
CA GLY A 168 -10.41 -7.42 33.69
C GLY A 168 -10.43 -8.83 33.10
N ASP A 169 -11.38 -9.18 32.21
CA ASP A 169 -11.37 -10.46 31.48
C ASP A 169 -10.41 -10.38 30.26
N THR A 170 -9.10 -10.31 30.55
CA THR A 170 -8.08 -10.09 29.54
C THR A 170 -7.98 -11.19 28.48
N LEU A 171 -8.51 -12.39 28.75
CA LEU A 171 -8.54 -13.49 27.79
C LEU A 171 -9.67 -13.35 26.76
N ARG A 172 -10.61 -12.44 27.02
CA ARG A 172 -11.75 -12.19 26.12
C ARG A 172 -11.30 -11.65 24.78
N VAL A 173 -10.32 -10.73 24.77
CA VAL A 173 -9.73 -10.13 23.57
C VAL A 173 -8.20 -10.27 23.66
N PRO A 174 -7.63 -11.43 23.26
CA PRO A 174 -6.20 -11.69 23.31
C PRO A 174 -5.49 -11.08 22.09
N VAL A 175 -5.74 -9.81 21.82
CA VAL A 175 -5.17 -9.07 20.69
C VAL A 175 -4.28 -7.96 21.22
N GLU A 176 -3.06 -7.90 20.73
CA GLU A 176 -2.06 -6.88 21.09
C GLU A 176 -1.57 -6.17 19.83
N ASP A 177 -1.21 -4.91 19.98
CA ASP A 177 -0.46 -4.14 18.98
C ASP A 177 1.02 -4.13 19.37
N VAL A 178 1.77 -5.13 18.92
CA VAL A 178 3.18 -5.31 19.29
C VAL A 178 4.06 -4.22 18.70
N SER A 179 3.80 -3.82 17.46
CA SER A 179 4.56 -2.75 16.79
C SER A 179 4.23 -1.36 17.32
N GLY A 180 3.02 -1.17 17.84
CA GLY A 180 2.48 0.12 18.26
C GLY A 180 2.15 1.06 17.09
N HIS A 181 2.26 0.59 15.85
CA HIS A 181 2.01 1.42 14.68
C HIS A 181 0.53 1.79 14.56
N GLY A 182 -0.37 0.82 14.60
CA GLY A 182 -1.81 1.07 14.49
C GLY A 182 -2.37 1.86 15.67
N THR A 183 -1.86 1.64 16.90
CA THR A 183 -2.20 2.48 18.07
C THR A 183 -1.85 3.95 17.82
N HIS A 184 -0.66 4.19 17.28
CA HIS A 184 -0.19 5.55 16.97
C HIS A 184 -1.05 6.21 15.88
N VAL A 185 -1.31 5.50 14.80
CA VAL A 185 -2.15 5.94 13.66
C VAL A 185 -3.59 6.24 14.13
N ALA A 186 -4.19 5.33 14.90
CA ALA A 186 -5.54 5.51 15.46
C ALA A 186 -5.62 6.75 16.36
N GLY A 187 -4.58 7.00 17.16
CA GLY A 187 -4.48 8.16 18.02
C GLY A 187 -4.51 9.48 17.26
N ILE A 188 -3.76 9.58 16.15
CA ILE A 188 -3.76 10.78 15.29
C ILE A 188 -5.14 11.01 14.64
N ALA A 189 -5.75 9.94 14.13
CA ALA A 189 -7.05 10.05 13.46
C ALA A 189 -8.18 10.41 14.44
N ALA A 190 -8.23 9.73 15.60
CA ALA A 190 -9.43 9.71 16.43
C ALA A 190 -9.20 9.58 17.95
N GLY A 191 -7.96 9.63 18.46
CA GLY A 191 -7.70 9.63 19.89
C GLY A 191 -8.34 10.84 20.58
N ASN A 192 -8.99 10.66 21.74
CA ASN A 192 -9.60 11.79 22.44
C ASN A 192 -8.62 12.60 23.31
N GLY A 193 -7.39 12.12 23.48
CA GLY A 193 -6.35 12.77 24.26
C GLY A 193 -6.55 12.69 25.78
N MET A 194 -7.40 11.78 26.27
CA MET A 194 -7.76 11.68 27.69
C MET A 194 -6.53 11.46 28.57
N ALA A 195 -5.61 10.58 28.18
CA ALA A 195 -4.39 10.31 28.94
C ALA A 195 -3.42 11.51 28.98
N SER A 196 -3.58 12.52 28.09
CA SER A 196 -2.75 13.71 28.02
C SER A 196 -3.47 15.01 28.40
N ASN A 197 -4.65 14.91 29.03
CA ASN A 197 -5.51 16.06 29.31
C ASN A 197 -5.82 16.90 28.04
N GLY A 198 -6.06 16.23 26.91
CA GLY A 198 -6.38 16.84 25.62
C GLY A 198 -5.18 17.34 24.81
N ARG A 199 -3.95 17.24 25.30
CA ARG A 199 -2.75 17.77 24.65
C ARG A 199 -2.44 17.08 23.32
N TYR A 200 -2.61 15.75 23.25
CA TYR A 200 -2.34 14.92 22.07
C TYR A 200 -3.62 14.35 21.49
N ARG A 201 -4.64 15.20 21.41
CA ARG A 201 -5.93 14.82 20.86
C ARG A 201 -5.85 14.69 19.32
N GLY A 202 -6.44 13.62 18.79
CA GLY A 202 -6.59 13.39 17.36
C GLY A 202 -7.68 14.27 16.72
N VAL A 203 -7.83 14.14 15.40
CA VAL A 203 -8.68 15.05 14.62
C VAL A 203 -10.17 14.77 14.84
N ALA A 204 -10.65 13.54 14.63
CA ALA A 204 -12.04 13.13 14.79
C ALA A 204 -12.26 12.44 16.15
N TYR A 205 -11.97 13.15 17.22
CA TYR A 205 -11.78 12.60 18.57
C TYR A 205 -13.04 12.03 19.25
N LYS A 206 -14.21 12.14 18.64
CA LYS A 206 -15.45 11.49 19.07
C LYS A 206 -16.04 10.53 18.03
N SER A 207 -15.32 10.26 16.94
CA SER A 207 -15.75 9.22 16.02
C SER A 207 -15.73 7.84 16.69
N GLN A 208 -16.58 6.94 16.22
CA GLN A 208 -16.51 5.53 16.56
C GLN A 208 -15.36 4.89 15.81
N LEU A 209 -14.69 3.93 16.44
CA LEU A 209 -13.55 3.24 15.85
C LEU A 209 -13.95 1.86 15.36
N LEU A 210 -13.52 1.49 14.16
CA LEU A 210 -13.57 0.12 13.64
C LEU A 210 -12.15 -0.31 13.33
N ILE A 211 -11.67 -1.33 14.03
CA ILE A 211 -10.27 -1.76 13.94
C ILE A 211 -10.19 -3.07 13.18
N VAL A 212 -9.29 -3.14 12.20
CA VAL A 212 -8.91 -4.40 11.54
C VAL A 212 -7.42 -4.61 11.74
N LYS A 213 -7.09 -5.70 12.44
CA LYS A 213 -5.72 -6.16 12.59
C LYS A 213 -5.33 -6.99 11.40
N LEU A 214 -4.26 -6.58 10.71
CA LEU A 214 -3.66 -7.29 9.59
C LEU A 214 -2.30 -7.87 9.94
N GLY A 215 -2.04 -9.08 9.45
CA GLY A 215 -0.71 -9.67 9.42
C GLY A 215 -0.05 -9.86 10.78
N ASN A 216 1.26 -9.96 10.76
CA ASN A 216 2.11 -10.32 11.89
C ASN A 216 3.06 -9.18 12.30
N ASP A 217 2.63 -7.95 12.32
CA ASP A 217 3.40 -6.74 12.68
C ASP A 217 4.53 -6.34 11.70
N LEU A 218 4.87 -7.17 10.72
CA LEU A 218 5.89 -6.88 9.70
C LEU A 218 5.28 -6.71 8.31
N TYR A 219 4.48 -7.65 7.88
CA TYR A 219 3.83 -7.66 6.57
C TYR A 219 2.55 -8.49 6.56
N PHE A 220 1.75 -8.28 5.54
CA PHE A 220 0.55 -9.03 5.22
C PHE A 220 0.36 -9.09 3.69
N SER A 221 -0.55 -9.90 3.19
CA SER A 221 -0.81 -10.00 1.77
C SER A 221 -1.89 -9.03 1.28
N SER A 222 -1.83 -8.64 0.02
CA SER A 222 -2.86 -7.81 -0.61
C SER A 222 -4.25 -8.45 -0.59
N ALA A 223 -4.34 -9.79 -0.60
CA ALA A 223 -5.60 -10.51 -0.41
C ALA A 223 -6.24 -10.20 0.95
N ARG A 224 -5.44 -10.15 2.03
CA ARG A 224 -5.92 -9.80 3.38
C ARG A 224 -6.41 -8.36 3.46
N LEU A 225 -5.75 -7.44 2.75
CA LEU A 225 -6.24 -6.07 2.65
C LEU A 225 -7.59 -6.00 1.94
N MET A 226 -7.78 -6.75 0.86
CA MET A 226 -9.06 -6.79 0.15
C MET A 226 -10.18 -7.33 1.06
N GLU A 227 -9.92 -8.36 1.86
CA GLU A 227 -10.85 -8.85 2.89
C GLU A 227 -11.18 -7.79 3.94
N ALA A 228 -10.17 -7.11 4.45
CA ALA A 228 -10.34 -6.05 5.44
C ALA A 228 -11.22 -4.91 4.91
N LEU A 229 -11.01 -4.48 3.68
CA LEU A 229 -11.82 -3.45 3.04
C LEU A 229 -13.26 -3.92 2.82
N ASP A 230 -13.46 -5.16 2.34
CA ASP A 230 -14.78 -5.78 2.20
C ASP A 230 -15.53 -5.78 3.53
N TYR A 231 -14.85 -6.22 4.60
CA TYR A 231 -15.41 -6.25 5.95
C TYR A 231 -15.83 -4.85 6.44
N VAL A 232 -14.91 -3.87 6.35
CA VAL A 232 -15.16 -2.50 6.82
C VAL A 232 -16.34 -1.86 6.10
N ILE A 233 -16.40 -1.99 4.77
CA ILE A 233 -17.45 -1.39 3.96
C ILE A 233 -18.81 -2.04 4.25
N ARG A 234 -18.88 -3.37 4.32
CA ARG A 234 -20.10 -4.10 4.68
C ARG A 234 -20.57 -3.74 6.09
N LYS A 235 -19.65 -3.64 7.05
CA LYS A 235 -19.99 -3.27 8.42
C LYS A 235 -20.54 -1.85 8.51
N ALA A 236 -19.88 -0.87 7.88
CA ALA A 236 -20.35 0.51 7.83
C ALA A 236 -21.73 0.61 7.19
N ALA A 237 -21.96 -0.08 6.07
CA ALA A 237 -23.24 -0.15 5.40
C ALA A 237 -24.33 -0.77 6.29
N SER A 238 -24.05 -1.86 7.00
CA SER A 238 -24.99 -2.51 7.92
C SER A 238 -25.42 -1.60 9.08
N LEU A 239 -24.53 -0.73 9.54
CA LEU A 239 -24.78 0.27 10.57
C LEU A 239 -25.42 1.57 10.00
N SER A 240 -25.53 1.68 8.68
CA SER A 240 -25.97 2.90 7.99
C SER A 240 -25.13 4.13 8.37
N MET A 241 -23.83 3.95 8.58
CA MET A 241 -22.90 5.01 8.98
C MET A 241 -21.86 5.28 7.90
N PRO A 242 -21.50 6.55 7.64
CA PRO A 242 -20.38 6.87 6.78
C PRO A 242 -19.04 6.45 7.43
N VAL A 243 -18.05 6.11 6.62
CA VAL A 243 -16.76 5.61 7.11
C VAL A 243 -15.56 6.28 6.42
N ALA A 244 -14.62 6.76 7.23
CA ALA A 244 -13.30 7.20 6.80
C ALA A 244 -12.28 6.10 7.12
N ILE A 245 -11.61 5.56 6.09
CA ILE A 245 -10.71 4.41 6.17
C ILE A 245 -9.27 4.88 6.06
N ASN A 246 -8.43 4.50 7.01
CA ASN A 246 -6.99 4.76 7.00
C ASN A 246 -6.21 3.50 6.64
N MET A 247 -5.27 3.68 5.69
CA MET A 247 -4.30 2.67 5.28
C MET A 247 -2.89 3.28 5.35
N SER A 248 -2.05 2.76 6.25
CA SER A 248 -0.70 3.28 6.51
C SER A 248 0.37 2.25 6.18
N PHE A 249 0.37 1.74 4.94
CA PHE A 249 1.27 0.71 4.43
C PHE A 249 1.36 0.76 2.91
N GLY A 250 2.35 0.06 2.35
CA GLY A 250 2.52 -0.04 0.91
C GLY A 250 3.61 -1.01 0.48
N ASN A 251 3.79 -1.11 -0.84
CA ASN A 251 4.88 -1.82 -1.49
C ASN A 251 5.24 -1.17 -2.84
N ASN A 252 6.25 -1.74 -3.52
CA ASN A 252 6.65 -1.30 -4.87
C ASN A 252 6.29 -2.32 -5.97
N TYR A 253 5.43 -3.30 -5.68
CA TYR A 253 5.08 -4.35 -6.64
C TYR A 253 3.94 -3.93 -7.55
N GLY A 254 4.28 -3.51 -8.76
CA GLY A 254 3.33 -3.16 -9.82
C GLY A 254 3.74 -1.97 -10.67
N ALA A 255 2.83 -1.54 -11.51
CA ALA A 255 3.08 -0.54 -12.55
C ALA A 255 3.13 0.92 -12.06
N HIS A 256 2.84 1.22 -10.80
CA HIS A 256 2.75 2.57 -10.21
C HIS A 256 1.82 3.53 -10.98
N ASP A 257 0.73 2.99 -11.53
CA ASP A 257 -0.23 3.74 -12.36
C ASP A 257 -1.71 3.49 -11.99
N GLY A 258 -1.95 2.75 -10.89
CA GLY A 258 -3.31 2.49 -10.39
C GLY A 258 -3.99 1.28 -11.03
N THR A 259 -3.27 0.40 -11.73
CA THR A 259 -3.85 -0.70 -12.54
C THR A 259 -3.68 -2.10 -11.96
N SER A 260 -3.02 -2.29 -10.82
CA SER A 260 -2.97 -3.60 -10.15
C SER A 260 -4.39 -4.06 -9.73
N LEU A 261 -4.60 -5.37 -9.54
CA LEU A 261 -5.93 -5.86 -9.10
C LEU A 261 -6.33 -5.30 -7.75
N LEU A 262 -5.39 -5.10 -6.83
CA LEU A 262 -5.64 -4.43 -5.55
C LEU A 262 -6.18 -3.01 -5.77
N GLU A 263 -5.54 -2.22 -6.63
CA GLU A 263 -5.94 -0.83 -6.87
C GLU A 263 -7.26 -0.71 -7.62
N THR A 264 -7.49 -1.60 -8.59
CA THR A 264 -8.78 -1.67 -9.29
C THR A 264 -9.90 -2.15 -8.38
N TYR A 265 -9.61 -3.04 -7.41
CA TYR A 265 -10.54 -3.42 -6.35
C TYR A 265 -10.89 -2.22 -5.45
N ILE A 266 -9.88 -1.51 -4.93
CA ILE A 266 -10.08 -0.32 -4.09
C ILE A 266 -10.94 0.72 -4.83
N ASN A 267 -10.67 0.96 -6.10
CA ASN A 267 -11.48 1.88 -6.92
C ASN A 267 -12.94 1.40 -7.03
N ALA A 268 -13.16 0.11 -7.22
CA ALA A 268 -14.51 -0.45 -7.35
C ALA A 268 -15.31 -0.37 -6.04
N VAL A 269 -14.67 -0.63 -4.88
CA VAL A 269 -15.38 -0.64 -3.60
C VAL A 269 -15.58 0.74 -3.00
N ALA A 270 -14.75 1.71 -3.36
CA ALA A 270 -14.87 3.09 -2.90
C ALA A 270 -16.20 3.76 -3.29
N ASP A 271 -16.88 3.24 -4.32
CA ASP A 271 -18.16 3.77 -4.82
C ASP A 271 -19.39 2.99 -4.29
N ILE A 272 -19.18 1.92 -3.50
CA ILE A 272 -20.29 1.05 -3.05
C ILE A 272 -21.05 1.64 -1.86
N TRP A 273 -20.36 2.34 -0.96
CA TRP A 273 -20.94 2.94 0.24
C TRP A 273 -20.40 4.36 0.45
N GLN A 274 -20.98 5.09 1.42
CA GLN A 274 -20.51 6.41 1.86
C GLN A 274 -19.15 6.30 2.56
N CYS A 275 -18.09 6.08 1.80
CA CYS A 275 -16.76 5.91 2.32
C CYS A 275 -15.75 6.88 1.68
N VAL A 276 -14.63 7.04 2.35
CA VAL A 276 -13.40 7.64 1.82
C VAL A 276 -12.22 6.79 2.26
N ILE A 277 -11.29 6.54 1.36
CA ILE A 277 -10.10 5.74 1.61
C ILE A 277 -8.87 6.66 1.52
N VAL A 278 -8.05 6.66 2.55
CA VAL A 278 -6.86 7.49 2.69
C VAL A 278 -5.64 6.59 2.86
N ALA A 279 -4.56 6.88 2.12
CA ALA A 279 -3.30 6.14 2.24
C ALA A 279 -2.09 7.09 2.31
N GLY A 280 -1.03 6.64 2.98
CA GLY A 280 0.29 7.26 2.91
C GLY A 280 0.88 7.14 1.51
N SER A 281 1.73 8.08 1.12
CA SER A 281 2.39 8.08 -0.20
C SER A 281 3.62 7.17 -0.27
N GLY A 282 4.04 6.58 0.85
CA GLY A 282 5.28 5.82 0.95
C GLY A 282 6.44 6.62 1.53
N ASN A 283 7.47 5.91 2.01
CA ASN A 283 8.65 6.51 2.62
C ASN A 283 9.93 6.28 1.78
N GLU A 284 9.76 6.07 0.47
CA GLU A 284 10.79 5.51 -0.40
C GLU A 284 11.59 6.56 -1.19
N ALA A 285 11.18 7.85 -1.20
CA ALA A 285 11.80 8.86 -2.06
C ALA A 285 13.28 9.14 -1.76
N ALA A 286 13.71 8.98 -0.50
CA ALA A 286 15.12 9.11 -0.12
C ALA A 286 15.94 7.82 -0.32
N ARG A 287 15.29 6.71 -0.72
CA ARG A 287 15.92 5.43 -1.00
C ARG A 287 16.37 5.36 -2.47
N LYS A 288 17.39 4.59 -2.73
CA LYS A 288 17.93 4.43 -4.10
C LYS A 288 17.25 3.31 -4.86
N ILE A 289 15.92 3.22 -4.76
CA ILE A 289 15.16 2.06 -5.23
C ILE A 289 14.44 2.26 -6.57
N HIS A 290 14.48 3.45 -7.12
CA HIS A 290 13.81 3.77 -8.39
C HIS A 290 14.75 4.47 -9.35
N VAL A 291 14.62 4.16 -10.63
CA VAL A 291 15.27 4.86 -11.73
C VAL A 291 14.32 4.98 -12.93
N MET A 292 14.32 6.12 -13.57
CA MET A 292 13.64 6.37 -14.84
C MET A 292 14.67 6.57 -15.93
N GLN A 293 14.46 5.93 -17.09
CA GLN A 293 15.30 6.03 -18.26
C GLN A 293 14.46 6.42 -19.50
N ASP A 294 15.09 7.04 -20.47
CA ASP A 294 14.42 7.55 -21.67
C ASP A 294 15.33 7.34 -22.90
N PHE A 295 14.97 6.41 -23.76
CA PHE A 295 15.70 6.11 -25.00
C PHE A 295 15.74 7.31 -25.95
N ALA A 296 14.73 8.17 -25.96
CA ALA A 296 14.70 9.35 -26.81
C ALA A 296 15.72 10.42 -26.40
N LYS A 297 16.09 10.45 -25.11
CA LYS A 297 17.11 11.36 -24.57
C LYS A 297 18.51 10.77 -24.58
N ALA A 298 18.62 9.46 -24.72
CA ALA A 298 19.91 8.80 -24.78
C ALA A 298 20.58 9.03 -26.15
N SER A 299 21.87 9.32 -26.13
CA SER A 299 22.67 9.48 -27.37
C SER A 299 23.00 8.13 -28.03
N ALA A 300 22.62 7.01 -27.40
CA ALA A 300 22.93 5.66 -27.85
C ALA A 300 21.66 4.78 -27.78
N SER A 301 21.62 3.74 -28.60
CA SER A 301 20.56 2.71 -28.57
C SER A 301 20.60 1.83 -27.30
N ILE A 302 21.67 1.89 -26.53
CA ILE A 302 21.86 1.12 -25.29
C ILE A 302 21.94 2.08 -24.11
N ILE A 303 21.07 1.89 -23.13
CA ILE A 303 21.12 2.58 -21.84
C ILE A 303 21.62 1.59 -20.80
N SER A 304 22.62 2.00 -20.03
CA SER A 304 23.22 1.20 -18.96
C SER A 304 22.84 1.78 -17.60
N THR A 305 22.18 0.97 -16.79
CA THR A 305 21.80 1.30 -15.41
C THR A 305 22.63 0.49 -14.45
N GLU A 306 23.29 1.14 -13.50
CA GLU A 306 24.11 0.51 -12.49
C GLU A 306 23.33 0.30 -11.21
N LEU A 307 23.31 -0.96 -10.73
CA LEU A 307 22.75 -1.41 -9.47
C LEU A 307 23.86 -1.92 -8.57
N VAL A 308 24.09 -1.26 -7.44
CA VAL A 308 24.97 -1.78 -6.40
C VAL A 308 24.18 -2.73 -5.53
N ILE A 309 24.66 -3.96 -5.37
CA ILE A 309 24.10 -4.94 -4.44
C ILE A 309 25.04 -5.04 -3.24
N GLY A 310 24.51 -4.75 -2.06
CA GLY A 310 25.22 -4.84 -0.78
C GLY A 310 25.57 -6.27 -0.39
N ARG A 311 26.26 -6.41 0.72
CA ARG A 311 26.56 -7.73 1.29
C ARG A 311 25.30 -8.33 1.93
N TYR A 312 25.18 -9.65 1.90
CA TYR A 312 24.12 -10.38 2.59
C TYR A 312 22.71 -10.20 2.02
N GLU A 313 22.57 -9.87 0.74
CA GLU A 313 21.28 -9.93 0.06
C GLU A 313 21.01 -11.38 -0.39
N PRO A 314 20.01 -12.08 0.19
CA PRO A 314 19.72 -13.46 -0.19
C PRO A 314 19.03 -13.55 -1.55
N SER A 315 18.14 -12.61 -1.82
CA SER A 315 17.45 -12.44 -3.10
C SER A 315 17.10 -10.98 -3.34
N ILE A 316 16.91 -10.61 -4.60
CA ILE A 316 16.40 -9.31 -5.01
C ILE A 316 15.61 -9.46 -6.31
N ASP A 317 14.51 -8.76 -6.41
CA ASP A 317 13.77 -8.63 -7.65
C ASP A 317 13.86 -7.20 -8.19
N ILE A 318 13.82 -7.09 -9.51
CA ILE A 318 13.85 -5.82 -10.22
C ILE A 318 12.66 -5.85 -11.18
N GLN A 319 11.74 -4.92 -11.00
CA GLN A 319 10.60 -4.74 -11.88
C GLN A 319 10.89 -3.61 -12.87
N ILE A 320 10.87 -3.93 -14.14
CA ILE A 320 11.03 -2.96 -15.22
C ILE A 320 9.68 -2.80 -15.91
N TRP A 321 9.18 -1.58 -15.96
CA TRP A 321 7.91 -1.27 -16.60
C TRP A 321 8.10 -0.29 -17.76
N LYS A 322 7.63 -0.67 -18.93
CA LYS A 322 7.69 0.12 -20.16
C LYS A 322 6.37 0.02 -20.95
N ASN A 323 6.20 0.87 -21.95
CA ASN A 323 5.13 0.70 -22.93
C ASN A 323 5.35 -0.61 -23.70
N TYR A 324 4.30 -1.39 -23.94
CA TYR A 324 4.40 -2.65 -24.69
C TYR A 324 4.85 -2.45 -26.13
N ALA A 325 4.48 -1.30 -26.75
CA ALA A 325 4.90 -0.97 -28.09
C ALA A 325 6.41 -0.75 -28.26
N ASP A 326 7.14 -0.49 -27.19
CA ASP A 326 8.60 -0.39 -27.23
C ASP A 326 9.21 -1.79 -27.22
N ILE A 327 10.07 -2.09 -28.18
CA ILE A 327 10.79 -3.36 -28.26
C ILE A 327 12.23 -3.14 -27.81
N CYS A 328 12.63 -3.85 -26.79
CA CYS A 328 13.98 -3.81 -26.26
C CYS A 328 14.49 -5.20 -25.88
N ARG A 329 15.80 -5.31 -25.67
CA ARG A 329 16.44 -6.49 -25.09
C ARG A 329 17.30 -6.11 -23.89
N ILE A 330 17.40 -7.02 -22.94
CA ILE A 330 18.11 -6.80 -21.67
C ILE A 330 19.36 -7.67 -21.63
N THR A 331 20.47 -7.06 -21.21
CA THR A 331 21.71 -7.76 -20.89
C THR A 331 22.14 -7.38 -19.48
N LEU A 332 22.51 -8.39 -18.67
CA LEU A 332 23.03 -8.19 -17.33
C LEU A 332 24.54 -8.37 -17.33
N THR A 333 25.27 -7.51 -16.65
CA THR A 333 26.71 -7.66 -16.42
C THR A 333 26.95 -7.81 -14.94
N ALA A 334 27.56 -8.92 -14.51
CA ALA A 334 27.89 -9.21 -13.13
C ALA A 334 29.12 -8.40 -12.66
N PRO A 335 29.38 -8.33 -11.34
CA PRO A 335 30.55 -7.62 -10.79
C PRO A 335 31.91 -8.14 -11.30
N ASP A 336 31.99 -9.40 -11.76
CA ASP A 336 33.15 -9.98 -12.37
C ASP A 336 33.35 -9.62 -13.86
N GLY A 337 32.42 -8.82 -14.43
CA GLY A 337 32.45 -8.37 -15.82
C GLY A 337 31.80 -9.33 -16.81
N ARG A 338 31.32 -10.49 -16.40
CA ARG A 338 30.63 -11.43 -17.30
C ARG A 338 29.24 -10.92 -17.67
N LYS A 339 28.88 -11.12 -18.94
CA LYS A 339 27.59 -10.73 -19.50
C LYS A 339 26.64 -11.92 -19.63
N TYR A 340 25.38 -11.70 -19.33
CA TYR A 340 24.28 -12.66 -19.40
C TYR A 340 23.15 -12.05 -20.23
N GLY A 341 22.81 -12.69 -21.33
CA GLY A 341 21.89 -12.15 -22.33
C GLY A 341 22.57 -11.97 -23.71
N PRO A 342 22.00 -11.20 -24.65
CA PRO A 342 20.76 -10.45 -24.48
C PRO A 342 19.52 -11.36 -24.40
N VAL A 343 18.55 -10.96 -23.57
CA VAL A 343 17.23 -11.59 -23.48
C VAL A 343 16.21 -10.71 -24.16
N GLN A 344 15.36 -11.33 -24.98
CA GLN A 344 14.24 -10.69 -25.68
C GLN A 344 13.14 -11.71 -25.89
N GLY A 345 11.93 -11.25 -26.03
CA GLY A 345 10.76 -12.08 -26.35
C GLY A 345 9.78 -12.15 -25.19
N ASP A 346 8.52 -12.40 -25.54
CA ASP A 346 7.41 -12.42 -24.58
C ASP A 346 7.16 -13.86 -24.10
N ASP A 347 6.68 -13.99 -22.86
CA ASP A 347 6.29 -15.25 -22.21
C ASP A 347 7.40 -16.32 -22.12
N VAL A 348 8.66 -15.91 -22.13
CA VAL A 348 9.80 -16.82 -22.01
C VAL A 348 10.58 -16.50 -20.72
N ILE A 349 10.74 -17.51 -19.87
CA ILE A 349 11.64 -17.45 -18.72
C ILE A 349 13.03 -17.86 -19.20
N THR A 350 13.99 -16.93 -19.08
CA THR A 350 15.39 -17.21 -19.35
C THR A 350 16.16 -17.29 -18.03
N VAL A 351 16.92 -18.34 -17.85
CA VAL A 351 17.68 -18.60 -16.61
C VAL A 351 19.17 -18.52 -16.88
N PHE A 352 19.88 -17.81 -16.03
CA PHE A 352 21.34 -17.72 -16.03
C PHE A 352 21.92 -18.09 -14.66
N ARG A 353 23.16 -18.51 -14.64
CA ARG A 353 23.93 -18.71 -13.42
C ARG A 353 25.20 -17.86 -13.44
N ALA A 354 25.24 -16.87 -12.57
CA ALA A 354 26.36 -15.94 -12.39
C ALA A 354 27.09 -16.26 -11.06
N GLY A 355 28.07 -17.18 -11.12
CA GLY A 355 28.72 -17.66 -9.92
C GLY A 355 27.76 -18.40 -8.99
N SER A 356 27.56 -17.85 -7.78
CA SER A 356 26.60 -18.38 -6.79
C SER A 356 25.18 -17.78 -6.95
N THR A 357 24.95 -16.93 -7.95
CA THR A 357 23.67 -16.26 -8.15
C THR A 357 22.92 -16.86 -9.33
N GLU A 358 21.69 -17.32 -9.10
CA GLU A 358 20.74 -17.64 -10.17
C GLU A 358 19.93 -16.40 -10.54
N ILE A 359 19.67 -16.25 -11.84
CA ILE A 359 19.00 -15.08 -12.40
C ILE A 359 17.91 -15.57 -13.32
N TYR A 360 16.68 -15.22 -13.01
CA TYR A 360 15.50 -15.44 -13.85
C TYR A 360 15.10 -14.11 -14.49
N VAL A 361 14.98 -14.11 -15.81
CA VAL A 361 14.50 -12.93 -16.57
C VAL A 361 13.23 -13.34 -17.29
N TYR A 362 12.14 -12.62 -17.02
CA TYR A 362 10.84 -12.87 -17.61
C TYR A 362 10.28 -11.60 -18.25
N PHE A 363 9.90 -11.69 -19.51
CA PHE A 363 9.19 -10.65 -20.25
C PHE A 363 7.71 -11.02 -20.26
N GLY A 364 6.92 -10.34 -19.48
CA GLY A 364 5.49 -10.60 -19.37
C GLY A 364 4.68 -10.01 -20.53
N GLN A 365 3.39 -10.31 -20.53
CA GLN A 365 2.41 -9.71 -21.44
C GLN A 365 1.68 -8.55 -20.74
N PRO A 366 1.07 -7.62 -21.50
CA PRO A 366 0.14 -6.64 -20.94
C PRO A 366 -1.04 -7.31 -20.25
N SER A 367 -1.50 -6.74 -19.13
CA SER A 367 -2.73 -7.19 -18.47
C SER A 367 -3.97 -6.57 -19.15
N PRO A 368 -5.19 -7.08 -18.87
CA PRO A 368 -6.42 -6.44 -19.35
C PRO A 368 -6.63 -4.98 -18.87
N TYR A 369 -5.84 -4.56 -17.89
CA TYR A 369 -5.96 -3.23 -17.23
C TYR A 369 -4.82 -2.28 -17.58
N SER A 370 -3.76 -2.76 -18.25
CA SER A 370 -2.58 -1.95 -18.56
C SER A 370 -2.00 -2.26 -19.93
N VAL A 371 -1.71 -1.22 -20.71
CA VAL A 371 -0.99 -1.32 -21.98
C VAL A 371 0.53 -1.48 -21.80
N ASN A 372 0.97 -1.60 -20.57
CA ASN A 372 2.38 -1.67 -20.24
C ASN A 372 2.84 -3.11 -20.10
N GLN A 373 4.12 -3.33 -20.38
CA GLN A 373 4.81 -4.59 -20.20
C GLN A 373 5.68 -4.54 -18.95
N GLU A 374 5.59 -5.57 -18.14
CA GLU A 374 6.54 -5.86 -17.09
C GLU A 374 7.66 -6.74 -17.64
N ILE A 375 8.92 -6.36 -17.33
CA ILE A 375 10.07 -7.25 -17.40
C ILE A 375 10.49 -7.50 -15.96
N PHE A 376 10.42 -8.74 -15.49
CA PHE A 376 10.74 -9.10 -14.13
C PHE A 376 12.08 -9.84 -14.10
N ILE A 377 13.00 -9.37 -13.26
CA ILE A 377 14.29 -9.98 -13.04
C ILE A 377 14.36 -10.43 -11.59
N GLN A 378 14.44 -11.74 -11.35
CA GLN A 378 14.65 -12.31 -10.02
C GLN A 378 16.09 -12.82 -9.90
N MET A 379 16.79 -12.33 -8.90
CA MET A 379 18.13 -12.81 -8.55
C MET A 379 18.10 -13.53 -7.21
N ILE A 380 18.68 -14.72 -7.13
CA ILE A 380 18.71 -15.57 -5.93
C ILE A 380 20.14 -16.04 -5.71
N GLY A 381 20.74 -15.71 -4.56
CA GLY A 381 22.05 -16.21 -4.18
C GLY A 381 21.97 -17.63 -3.63
N ASN A 382 22.99 -18.47 -3.73
CA ASN A 382 23.01 -19.75 -3.00
C ASN A 382 22.87 -19.53 -1.48
N ASP A 383 23.68 -18.67 -0.91
CA ASP A 383 23.50 -18.04 0.39
C ASP A 383 23.13 -16.57 0.20
N PHE A 384 23.96 -15.85 -0.57
CA PHE A 384 23.78 -14.44 -0.91
C PHE A 384 24.12 -14.18 -2.37
N ILE A 385 23.50 -13.17 -2.95
CA ILE A 385 23.82 -12.66 -4.28
C ILE A 385 25.25 -12.13 -4.29
N SER A 386 25.97 -12.31 -5.40
CA SER A 386 27.30 -11.73 -5.58
C SER A 386 27.26 -10.21 -5.40
N SER A 387 27.80 -9.71 -4.29
CA SER A 387 27.82 -8.29 -3.95
C SER A 387 28.72 -7.48 -4.89
N GLY A 388 28.37 -6.21 -5.11
CA GLY A 388 29.12 -5.29 -5.95
C GLY A 388 28.26 -4.60 -7.00
N SER A 389 28.92 -4.04 -8.02
CA SER A 389 28.24 -3.30 -9.09
C SER A 389 27.74 -4.27 -10.18
N TRP A 390 26.44 -4.40 -10.29
CA TRP A 390 25.75 -5.02 -11.41
C TRP A 390 25.34 -3.96 -12.42
N ARG A 391 25.27 -4.33 -13.68
CA ARG A 391 24.84 -3.42 -14.73
C ARG A 391 23.70 -4.04 -15.54
N ILE A 392 22.64 -3.27 -15.73
CA ILE A 392 21.47 -3.63 -16.52
C ILE A 392 21.51 -2.80 -17.78
N GLU A 393 21.80 -3.43 -18.92
CA GLU A 393 21.87 -2.78 -20.22
C GLU A 393 20.54 -3.04 -20.95
N ALA A 394 19.77 -1.98 -21.24
CA ALA A 394 18.58 -2.02 -22.08
C ALA A 394 18.93 -1.49 -23.46
N GLU A 395 18.77 -2.32 -24.48
CA GLU A 395 19.01 -1.95 -25.88
C GLU A 395 17.68 -1.77 -26.62
N ALA A 396 17.47 -0.58 -27.14
CA ALA A 396 16.30 -0.24 -27.93
C ALA A 396 16.36 -0.86 -29.33
N LEU A 397 15.34 -1.57 -29.75
CA LEU A 397 15.20 -2.17 -31.07
C LEU A 397 14.13 -1.44 -31.92
N ASP A 398 12.96 -1.16 -31.35
CA ASP A 398 11.94 -0.27 -31.91
C ASP A 398 11.32 0.54 -30.75
N VAL A 399 11.27 1.86 -30.88
CA VAL A 399 10.87 2.78 -29.82
C VAL A 399 9.69 3.63 -30.28
N ARG A 400 8.63 3.65 -29.48
CA ARG A 400 7.44 4.47 -29.69
C ARG A 400 7.26 5.52 -28.60
N ASP A 401 7.43 5.12 -27.34
CA ASP A 401 7.36 5.99 -26.16
C ASP A 401 8.76 6.28 -25.63
N GLY A 402 9.54 5.24 -25.39
CA GLY A 402 10.94 5.30 -25.02
C GLY A 402 11.20 5.41 -23.53
N ILE A 403 10.18 5.63 -22.71
CA ILE A 403 10.32 5.77 -21.26
C ILE A 403 10.12 4.41 -20.59
N TYR A 404 11.08 4.04 -19.74
CA TYR A 404 10.91 2.89 -18.84
C TYR A 404 11.40 3.22 -17.45
N HIS A 405 10.81 2.51 -16.49
CA HIS A 405 11.13 2.65 -15.08
C HIS A 405 11.57 1.31 -14.50
N MET A 406 12.47 1.35 -13.51
CA MET A 406 12.88 0.19 -12.73
C MET A 406 12.65 0.46 -11.25
N TRP A 407 12.09 -0.52 -10.54
CA TRP A 407 11.94 -0.49 -9.08
C TRP A 407 12.58 -1.70 -8.44
N LEU A 408 13.12 -1.48 -7.25
CA LEU A 408 13.50 -2.51 -6.30
C LEU A 408 12.39 -2.67 -5.27
N PRO A 409 12.36 -3.76 -4.49
CA PRO A 409 11.43 -3.93 -3.38
C PRO A 409 11.49 -2.77 -2.39
N ALA A 410 10.43 -2.61 -1.58
CA ALA A 410 10.35 -1.57 -0.56
C ALA A 410 11.55 -1.64 0.40
N GLY A 411 11.97 -0.49 0.87
CA GLY A 411 13.27 -0.28 1.50
C GLY A 411 13.61 -1.10 2.74
N ASN A 412 12.64 -1.70 3.42
CA ASN A 412 12.91 -2.56 4.57
C ASN A 412 13.40 -3.98 4.20
N PHE A 413 13.28 -4.35 2.93
CA PHE A 413 13.68 -5.67 2.39
C PHE A 413 14.94 -5.64 1.57
N VAL A 414 15.45 -4.46 1.30
CA VAL A 414 16.71 -4.23 0.61
C VAL A 414 17.63 -3.49 1.56
N SER A 415 18.88 -3.93 1.70
CA SER A 415 19.84 -3.29 2.58
C SER A 415 20.09 -1.84 2.16
N ARG A 416 20.51 -0.98 3.08
CA ARG A 416 20.82 0.43 2.78
C ARG A 416 21.97 0.62 1.80
N ASP A 417 22.80 -0.41 1.65
CA ASP A 417 23.94 -0.42 0.73
C ASP A 417 23.55 -0.91 -0.69
N THR A 418 22.31 -1.39 -0.86
CA THR A 418 21.76 -1.83 -2.14
C THR A 418 20.93 -0.71 -2.77
N GLY A 419 21.13 -0.45 -4.06
CA GLY A 419 20.35 0.55 -4.78
C GLY A 419 20.99 1.00 -6.09
N PHE A 420 20.20 1.72 -6.88
CA PHE A 420 20.64 2.31 -8.13
C PHE A 420 21.58 3.51 -7.88
N THR A 421 22.70 3.59 -8.61
CA THR A 421 23.67 4.69 -8.44
C THR A 421 23.11 6.02 -8.95
N GLN A 422 22.25 5.99 -9.97
CA GLN A 422 21.58 7.16 -10.56
C GLN A 422 20.08 7.11 -10.29
N SER A 423 19.70 6.96 -9.01
CA SER A 423 18.31 6.87 -8.59
C SER A 423 17.55 8.18 -8.78
N SER A 424 16.24 8.08 -9.04
CA SER A 424 15.29 9.17 -9.05
C SER A 424 14.38 9.11 -7.82
N PRO A 425 14.20 10.21 -7.09
CA PRO A 425 13.23 10.27 -6.00
C PRO A 425 11.78 10.43 -6.46
N ASP A 426 11.56 10.75 -7.74
CA ASP A 426 10.22 10.92 -8.31
C ASP A 426 9.64 9.57 -8.73
N VAL A 427 8.32 9.46 -8.81
CA VAL A 427 7.56 8.22 -9.07
C VAL A 427 7.87 7.12 -8.05
N THR A 428 7.92 7.50 -6.78
CA THR A 428 8.18 6.62 -5.63
C THR A 428 6.96 6.47 -4.71
N LEU A 429 5.77 6.74 -5.24
CA LEU A 429 4.52 6.43 -4.55
C LEU A 429 4.39 4.92 -4.39
N THR A 430 4.14 4.45 -3.17
CA THR A 430 3.90 3.01 -2.93
C THR A 430 2.48 2.61 -3.34
N ILE A 431 2.29 1.35 -3.71
CA ILE A 431 0.97 0.77 -3.98
C ILE A 431 0.35 0.37 -2.62
N PRO A 432 -0.92 0.73 -2.32
CA PRO A 432 -1.96 1.17 -3.25
C PRO A 432 -2.19 2.69 -3.36
N SER A 433 -1.25 3.53 -2.95
CA SER A 433 -1.46 4.99 -2.95
C SER A 433 -1.61 5.58 -4.37
N THR A 434 -1.19 4.86 -5.41
CA THR A 434 -1.40 5.24 -6.82
C THR A 434 -2.82 5.00 -7.33
N SER A 435 -3.67 4.34 -6.55
CA SER A 435 -5.09 4.13 -6.86
C SER A 435 -5.84 5.46 -7.03
N TYR A 436 -6.74 5.54 -8.02
CA TYR A 436 -7.44 6.79 -8.39
C TYR A 436 -8.34 7.32 -7.26
N ASN A 437 -9.15 6.45 -6.65
CA ASN A 437 -10.11 6.85 -5.61
C ASN A 437 -9.49 7.05 -4.22
N VAL A 438 -8.26 6.58 -4.00
CA VAL A 438 -7.54 6.82 -2.74
C VAL A 438 -7.13 8.29 -2.64
N ILE A 439 -7.28 8.88 -1.46
CA ILE A 439 -6.63 10.16 -1.11
C ILE A 439 -5.23 9.85 -0.64
N THR A 440 -4.24 10.21 -1.43
CA THR A 440 -2.83 9.94 -1.17
C THR A 440 -2.21 11.11 -0.43
N VAL A 441 -1.55 10.80 0.69
CA VAL A 441 -1.04 11.81 1.62
C VAL A 441 0.48 11.71 1.74
N GLY A 442 1.18 12.76 1.31
CA GLY A 442 2.61 12.92 1.59
C GLY A 442 2.87 13.57 2.94
N ALA A 443 4.14 13.60 3.33
CA ALA A 443 4.58 14.10 4.62
C ALA A 443 5.37 15.40 4.54
N TYR A 444 5.15 16.29 5.51
CA TYR A 444 6.01 17.45 5.76
C TYR A 444 6.27 17.62 7.26
N ASN A 445 7.29 18.40 7.61
CA ASN A 445 7.58 18.77 8.99
C ASN A 445 6.67 19.94 9.42
N GLY A 446 5.68 19.66 10.26
CA GLY A 446 4.70 20.66 10.70
C GLY A 446 5.29 21.86 11.46
N ARG A 447 6.49 21.72 12.06
CA ARG A 447 7.16 22.79 12.81
C ARG A 447 7.91 23.75 11.89
N THR A 448 8.63 23.22 10.89
CA THR A 448 9.47 24.02 9.99
C THR A 448 8.75 24.40 8.69
N GLY A 449 7.70 23.68 8.32
CA GLY A 449 7.04 23.78 7.04
C GLY A 449 7.85 23.17 5.88
N SER A 450 8.94 22.44 6.17
CA SER A 450 9.76 21.78 5.14
C SER A 450 9.17 20.45 4.73
N TYR A 451 9.28 20.11 3.46
CA TYR A 451 8.93 18.80 2.94
C TYR A 451 9.78 17.69 3.59
N ALA A 452 9.22 16.53 3.81
CA ALA A 452 9.95 15.38 4.34
C ALA A 452 10.60 14.60 3.18
N ASP A 453 11.93 14.51 3.17
CA ASP A 453 12.68 13.95 2.03
C ASP A 453 12.35 12.48 1.74
N PHE A 454 11.94 11.72 2.76
CA PHE A 454 11.50 10.34 2.59
C PHE A 454 10.14 10.19 1.89
N SER A 455 9.28 11.22 1.96
CA SER A 455 7.90 11.16 1.48
C SER A 455 7.84 10.79 0.00
N GLY A 456 7.07 9.75 -0.32
CA GLY A 456 6.87 9.28 -1.69
C GLY A 456 6.39 10.39 -2.61
N ARG A 457 6.97 10.44 -3.82
CA ARG A 457 6.73 11.49 -4.81
C ARG A 457 6.00 10.93 -6.03
N GLY A 458 5.13 11.74 -6.58
CA GLY A 458 4.42 11.48 -7.83
C GLY A 458 5.24 11.93 -9.06
N TYR A 459 4.63 12.16 -10.20
CA TYR A 459 3.21 11.81 -10.44
C TYR A 459 3.03 10.29 -10.58
N THR A 460 1.79 9.80 -10.82
CA THR A 460 1.62 8.41 -11.27
C THR A 460 2.32 8.21 -12.62
N ARG A 461 2.82 6.99 -12.86
CA ARG A 461 3.75 6.71 -13.96
C ARG A 461 3.20 7.05 -15.36
N VAL A 462 1.99 6.64 -15.70
CA VAL A 462 1.48 6.73 -17.08
C VAL A 462 0.63 7.98 -17.30
N ILE A 463 -0.45 8.12 -16.52
CA ILE A 463 -1.44 9.22 -16.73
C ILE A 463 -0.94 10.53 -16.13
N ARG A 464 0.15 10.49 -15.36
CA ARG A 464 0.71 11.63 -14.63
C ARG A 464 -0.33 12.38 -13.79
N THR A 465 -1.23 11.62 -13.16
CA THR A 465 -2.17 12.17 -12.19
C THR A 465 -1.38 12.83 -11.05
N VAL A 466 -1.82 14.01 -10.64
CA VAL A 466 -1.22 14.72 -9.51
C VAL A 466 -1.42 13.89 -8.26
N LYS A 467 -0.33 13.34 -7.76
CA LYS A 467 -0.20 12.64 -6.48
C LYS A 467 1.18 12.94 -5.88
N PRO A 468 1.31 12.95 -4.53
CA PRO A 468 0.20 12.79 -3.59
C PRO A 468 -0.91 13.81 -3.85
N ASP A 469 -2.14 13.58 -3.36
CA ASP A 469 -3.21 14.58 -3.52
C ASP A 469 -2.92 15.80 -2.65
N ILE A 470 -2.48 15.59 -1.42
CA ILE A 470 -2.09 16.63 -0.45
C ILE A 470 -0.95 16.11 0.44
N VAL A 471 -0.37 17.00 1.24
CA VAL A 471 0.56 16.62 2.31
C VAL A 471 0.01 17.01 3.68
N ALA A 472 0.38 16.24 4.70
CA ALA A 472 0.03 16.52 6.09
C ALA A 472 1.28 16.40 6.98
N PRO A 473 1.25 16.84 8.24
CA PRO A 473 2.38 16.67 9.15
C PRO A 473 2.71 15.19 9.34
N GLY A 474 3.96 14.82 9.10
CA GLY A 474 4.41 13.44 9.18
C GLY A 474 5.80 13.26 9.80
N VAL A 475 6.33 14.30 10.46
CA VAL A 475 7.66 14.27 11.08
C VAL A 475 7.54 14.53 12.57
N ASN A 476 8.00 13.58 13.40
CA ASN A 476 8.00 13.65 14.87
C ASN A 476 6.60 13.90 15.47
N ILE A 477 5.64 13.11 15.07
CA ILE A 477 4.26 13.22 15.50
C ILE A 477 4.07 12.45 16.81
N MET A 478 3.60 13.12 17.86
CA MET A 478 3.25 12.50 19.14
C MET A 478 1.84 11.92 19.08
N SER A 479 1.70 10.66 19.49
CA SER A 479 0.42 9.97 19.51
C SER A 479 0.46 8.82 20.53
N PRO A 480 -0.68 8.24 20.92
CA PRO A 480 -0.75 7.07 21.78
C PRO A 480 0.22 5.96 21.39
N ALA A 481 0.75 5.31 22.40
CA ALA A 481 1.60 4.13 22.28
C ALA A 481 1.06 3.01 23.18
N PRO A 482 1.31 1.73 22.86
CA PRO A 482 0.91 0.63 23.71
C PRO A 482 1.38 0.79 25.17
N GLY A 483 0.53 0.40 26.13
CA GLY A 483 0.81 0.55 27.55
C GLY A 483 0.36 1.88 28.16
N GLY A 484 -0.44 2.68 27.43
CA GLY A 484 -1.11 3.89 27.95
C GLY A 484 -0.28 5.17 27.85
N GLY A 485 0.89 5.13 27.20
CA GLY A 485 1.79 6.28 27.01
C GLY A 485 1.68 6.93 25.63
N TYR A 486 2.67 7.75 25.30
CA TYR A 486 2.79 8.41 24.00
C TYR A 486 4.21 8.24 23.45
N SER A 487 4.32 8.14 22.14
CA SER A 487 5.59 8.10 21.42
C SER A 487 5.59 9.03 20.22
N ALA A 488 6.78 9.43 19.77
CA ALA A 488 6.96 10.23 18.56
C ALA A 488 7.37 9.31 17.41
N GLN A 489 6.64 9.39 16.29
CA GLN A 489 6.97 8.65 15.08
C GLN A 489 6.99 9.58 13.87
N SER A 490 7.68 9.15 12.79
CA SER A 490 7.71 9.87 11.51
C SER A 490 7.35 8.90 10.38
N GLY A 491 6.76 9.43 9.31
CA GLY A 491 6.34 8.68 8.15
C GLY A 491 5.12 9.29 7.48
N THR A 492 4.83 8.89 6.27
CA THR A 492 3.55 9.20 5.62
C THR A 492 2.40 8.46 6.31
N SER A 493 2.68 7.37 7.03
CA SER A 493 1.78 6.71 7.97
C SER A 493 1.24 7.63 9.07
N MET A 494 2.00 8.64 9.49
CA MET A 494 1.57 9.64 10.47
C MET A 494 0.84 10.80 9.81
N ALA A 495 1.11 11.06 8.53
CA ALA A 495 0.44 12.10 7.76
C ALA A 495 -0.99 11.70 7.33
N ALA A 496 -1.18 10.47 6.88
CA ALA A 496 -2.46 9.95 6.40
C ALA A 496 -3.60 10.08 7.44
N PRO A 497 -3.43 9.69 8.71
CA PRO A 497 -4.52 9.75 9.69
C PRO A 497 -5.01 11.17 10.01
N PHE A 498 -4.20 12.23 9.82
CA PHE A 498 -4.73 13.61 9.90
C PHE A 498 -5.78 13.87 8.83
N VAL A 499 -5.55 13.36 7.64
CA VAL A 499 -6.49 13.50 6.52
C VAL A 499 -7.70 12.61 6.73
N THR A 500 -7.53 11.39 7.26
CA THR A 500 -8.62 10.48 7.61
C THR A 500 -9.56 11.11 8.64
N GLY A 501 -9.01 11.67 9.71
CA GLY A 501 -9.80 12.38 10.71
C GLY A 501 -10.49 13.61 10.13
N THR A 502 -9.82 14.38 9.25
CA THR A 502 -10.44 15.54 8.58
C THR A 502 -11.59 15.11 7.65
N ALA A 503 -11.43 13.98 6.96
CA ALA A 503 -12.50 13.41 6.15
C ALA A 503 -13.71 13.01 7.01
N ALA A 504 -13.48 12.43 8.20
CA ALA A 504 -14.55 12.14 9.15
C ALA A 504 -15.30 13.43 9.61
N LEU A 505 -14.58 14.54 9.84
CA LEU A 505 -15.23 15.83 10.14
C LEU A 505 -16.06 16.34 8.97
N LEU A 506 -15.58 16.19 7.73
CA LEU A 506 -16.34 16.57 6.52
C LEU A 506 -17.60 15.70 6.36
N MET A 507 -17.50 14.39 6.62
CA MET A 507 -18.65 13.49 6.62
C MET A 507 -19.67 13.87 7.72
N GLN A 508 -19.18 14.20 8.90
CA GLN A 508 -20.05 14.70 9.97
C GLN A 508 -20.77 15.98 9.54
N TRP A 509 -20.06 16.96 8.96
CA TRP A 509 -20.62 18.22 8.48
C TRP A 509 -21.68 17.97 7.40
N GLY A 510 -21.38 17.14 6.42
CA GLY A 510 -22.24 16.90 5.27
C GLY A 510 -23.34 15.91 5.57
N ILE A 511 -22.98 14.66 5.84
CA ILE A 511 -23.90 13.53 5.93
C ILE A 511 -24.66 13.55 7.25
N VAL A 512 -23.94 13.53 8.38
CA VAL A 512 -24.55 13.39 9.71
C VAL A 512 -25.41 14.62 10.08
N LYS A 513 -24.89 15.84 9.78
CA LYS A 513 -25.64 17.09 10.00
C LYS A 513 -26.60 17.45 8.86
N GLY A 514 -26.72 16.59 7.84
CA GLY A 514 -27.68 16.72 6.75
C GLY A 514 -27.47 17.90 5.79
N ARG A 515 -26.27 18.52 5.79
CA ARG A 515 -25.97 19.66 4.91
C ARG A 515 -25.67 19.23 3.48
N ASP A 516 -25.04 18.07 3.32
CA ASP A 516 -24.64 17.49 2.05
C ASP A 516 -24.54 15.96 2.13
N PRO A 517 -25.59 15.22 1.75
CA PRO A 517 -25.61 13.75 1.86
C PRO A 517 -24.61 13.04 0.95
N TYR A 518 -23.99 13.76 0.01
CA TYR A 518 -22.99 13.25 -0.92
C TYR A 518 -21.56 13.62 -0.51
N MET A 519 -21.31 14.02 0.74
CA MET A 519 -19.98 14.36 1.24
C MET A 519 -19.16 13.11 1.57
N TYR A 520 -18.73 12.37 0.51
CA TYR A 520 -17.87 11.20 0.58
C TYR A 520 -17.03 11.06 -0.70
N GLY A 521 -16.12 10.09 -0.75
CA GLY A 521 -15.31 9.75 -1.93
C GLY A 521 -14.60 10.95 -2.56
N ALA A 522 -14.74 11.10 -3.87
CA ALA A 522 -14.09 12.16 -4.65
C ALA A 522 -14.50 13.57 -4.20
N LYS A 523 -15.69 13.76 -3.62
CA LYS A 523 -16.12 15.06 -3.13
C LYS A 523 -15.33 15.52 -1.91
N ILE A 524 -15.01 14.61 -0.98
CA ILE A 524 -14.09 14.91 0.12
C ILE A 524 -12.71 15.26 -0.42
N LYS A 525 -12.17 14.47 -1.37
CA LYS A 525 -10.90 14.78 -2.05
C LYS A 525 -10.91 16.21 -2.60
N ALA A 526 -11.98 16.60 -3.30
CA ALA A 526 -12.11 17.93 -3.87
C ALA A 526 -12.14 19.04 -2.79
N GLN A 527 -12.81 18.84 -1.65
CA GLN A 527 -12.81 19.79 -0.53
C GLN A 527 -11.44 19.93 0.13
N LEU A 528 -10.74 18.82 0.32
CA LEU A 528 -9.39 18.83 0.86
C LEU A 528 -8.41 19.58 -0.07
N ILE A 529 -8.48 19.33 -1.38
CA ILE A 529 -7.67 20.03 -2.39
C ILE A 529 -8.01 21.52 -2.40
N ARG A 530 -9.29 21.89 -2.39
CA ARG A 530 -9.75 23.29 -2.35
C ARG A 530 -9.25 24.01 -1.10
N GLY A 531 -9.23 23.34 0.04
CA GLY A 531 -8.78 23.88 1.33
C GLY A 531 -7.28 23.89 1.51
N ALA A 532 -6.52 23.18 0.68
CA ALA A 532 -5.08 23.03 0.81
C ALA A 532 -4.34 24.38 0.73
N VAL A 533 -3.24 24.49 1.47
CA VAL A 533 -2.39 25.68 1.49
C VAL A 533 -1.00 25.35 0.95
N PRO A 534 -0.40 26.21 0.11
CA PRO A 534 0.95 25.96 -0.40
C PRO A 534 1.98 25.82 0.73
N LEU A 535 2.89 24.87 0.60
CA LEU A 535 4.11 24.86 1.42
C LEU A 535 5.09 25.91 0.93
N LYS A 536 5.87 26.48 1.85
CA LYS A 536 6.90 27.45 1.48
C LYS A 536 7.89 26.82 0.47
N SER A 537 8.18 27.55 -0.58
CA SER A 537 9.16 27.18 -1.62
C SER A 537 8.84 25.93 -2.46
N ILE A 538 7.62 25.41 -2.39
CA ILE A 538 7.17 24.31 -3.27
C ILE A 538 5.99 24.81 -4.11
N PRO A 539 6.12 24.78 -5.44
CA PRO A 539 4.99 25.10 -6.32
C PRO A 539 3.87 24.06 -6.14
N VAL A 540 2.63 24.46 -6.39
CA VAL A 540 1.47 23.57 -6.38
C VAL A 540 0.67 23.75 -7.67
N PRO A 541 0.20 22.68 -8.32
CA PRO A 541 0.45 21.28 -7.94
C PRO A 541 1.89 20.84 -8.23
N SER A 542 2.39 19.86 -7.48
CA SER A 542 3.72 19.29 -7.72
C SER A 542 3.77 17.80 -7.33
N GLU A 543 4.80 17.12 -7.81
CA GLU A 543 5.11 15.73 -7.47
C GLU A 543 5.42 15.51 -5.97
N ARG A 544 5.78 16.57 -5.23
CA ARG A 544 6.13 16.54 -3.80
C ARG A 544 4.94 16.79 -2.91
N ALA A 545 4.26 17.91 -3.13
CA ALA A 545 3.22 18.41 -2.21
C ALA A 545 1.80 18.23 -2.76
N GLY A 546 1.64 17.65 -3.97
CA GLY A 546 0.34 17.62 -4.60
C GLY A 546 -0.25 19.02 -4.72
N TRP A 547 -1.46 19.20 -4.22
CA TRP A 547 -2.15 20.49 -4.20
C TRP A 547 -1.83 21.37 -2.98
N GLY A 548 -0.97 20.88 -2.06
CA GLY A 548 -0.51 21.65 -0.90
C GLY A 548 -0.75 20.92 0.43
N ALA A 549 -0.53 21.63 1.52
CA ALA A 549 -0.68 21.10 2.87
C ALA A 549 -2.13 21.14 3.34
N LEU A 550 -2.53 20.11 4.08
CA LEU A 550 -3.84 20.02 4.73
C LEU A 550 -4.11 21.27 5.60
N CYS A 551 -5.27 21.87 5.40
CA CYS A 551 -5.82 22.88 6.30
C CYS A 551 -7.28 22.53 6.64
N VAL A 552 -7.50 21.93 7.80
CA VAL A 552 -8.82 21.45 8.27
C VAL A 552 -9.89 22.53 8.14
N ARG A 553 -9.61 23.74 8.66
CA ARG A 553 -10.57 24.86 8.63
C ARG A 553 -11.01 25.25 7.22
N LYS A 554 -10.06 25.32 6.27
CA LYS A 554 -10.38 25.72 4.88
C LYS A 554 -11.02 24.60 4.07
N SER A 555 -10.87 23.35 4.50
CA SER A 555 -11.48 22.20 3.84
C SER A 555 -12.95 22.04 4.19
N ILE A 556 -13.40 22.56 5.36
CA ILE A 556 -14.81 22.53 5.76
C ILE A 556 -15.55 23.68 5.06
N PRO A 557 -16.63 23.39 4.32
CA PRO A 557 -17.45 24.44 3.70
C PRO A 557 -18.12 25.32 4.76
N ASP A 558 -18.38 26.58 4.40
CA ASP A 558 -19.05 27.56 5.25
C ASP A 558 -20.49 27.15 5.61
#